data_1ccbccbf95db67d45f57f920ef67f79c
#
_entry.id   1ccbccbf95db67d45f57f920ef67f79c
#
_cell.length_a   1.000
_cell.length_b   1.000
_cell.length_c   1.000
_cell.angle_alpha   90.00
_cell.angle_beta   90.00
_cell.angle_gamma   90.00
#
_symmetry.space_group_name_H-M   'P 1'
#
loop_
_entity.id
_entity.type
_entity.pdbx_description
1 polymer ?
#
loop_
_entity_poly.entity_id
_entity_poly.type
_entity_poly.pdbx_seq_one_letter_code
_entity_poly.pdbx_strand_id
1 'polypeptide(L)'
;MSMLDWNTYRKQVAAGVGEISKLSPDTVRGYAQLSAANAKTTHFDAKIRELMALAVAISLRCDGCIAVHTAEAKKAGATEGELAEALGVAISVNAGAALVYATRTFDSFKAMGEKAPEAGQS
;
A
#
# COMPACT_ATOMS: atom_id res chain seq x y z
N MET A 1 -4.60 -19.92 14.40
CA MET A 1 -5.57 -19.86 13.27
C MET A 1 -5.26 -18.66 12.42
N SER A 2 -5.15 -18.84 11.12
CA SER A 2 -4.86 -17.76 10.18
C SER A 2 -6.15 -17.23 9.56
N MET A 3 -6.19 -15.92 9.29
CA MET A 3 -7.31 -15.28 8.60
C MET A 3 -7.46 -15.79 7.17
N LEU A 4 -6.32 -16.10 6.52
CA LEU A 4 -6.23 -16.69 5.18
C LEU A 4 -5.15 -17.76 5.21
N ASP A 5 -5.21 -18.70 4.27
CA ASP A 5 -4.07 -19.57 4.00
C ASP A 5 -3.05 -18.77 3.16
N TRP A 6 -2.21 -18.02 3.84
CA TRP A 6 -1.30 -17.05 3.23
C TRP A 6 -0.31 -17.67 2.26
N ASN A 7 0.18 -18.88 2.56
CA ASN A 7 1.09 -19.57 1.66
C ASN A 7 0.41 -20.00 0.36
N THR A 8 -0.79 -20.54 0.46
CA THR A 8 -1.60 -20.91 -0.72
C THR A 8 -1.98 -19.66 -1.50
N TYR A 9 -2.42 -18.62 -0.83
CA TYR A 9 -2.79 -17.35 -1.47
C TYR A 9 -1.62 -16.75 -2.26
N ARG A 10 -0.43 -16.74 -1.66
CA ARG A 10 0.78 -16.24 -2.33
C ARG A 10 1.09 -17.02 -3.60
N LYS A 11 0.95 -18.34 -3.56
CA LYS A 11 1.15 -19.21 -4.73
C LYS A 11 0.11 -18.92 -5.81
N GLN A 12 -1.13 -18.70 -5.42
CA GLN A 12 -2.21 -18.36 -6.35
C GLN A 12 -1.97 -17.01 -7.01
N VAL A 13 -1.50 -16.02 -6.26
CA VAL A 13 -1.12 -14.71 -6.83
C VAL A 13 0.01 -14.87 -7.84
N ALA A 14 1.04 -15.63 -7.51
CA ALA A 14 2.15 -15.89 -8.43
C ALA A 14 1.68 -16.59 -9.72
N ALA A 15 0.77 -17.55 -9.59
CA ALA A 15 0.20 -18.24 -10.74
C ALA A 15 -0.62 -17.28 -11.62
N GLY A 16 -1.41 -16.40 -10.99
CA GLY A 16 -2.18 -15.37 -11.70
C GLY A 16 -1.30 -14.38 -12.45
N VAL A 17 -0.20 -13.94 -11.83
CA VAL A 17 0.78 -13.09 -12.49
C VAL A 17 1.43 -13.82 -13.68
N GLY A 18 1.70 -15.12 -13.53
CA GLY A 18 2.20 -15.94 -14.63
C GLY A 18 1.25 -15.96 -15.82
N GLU A 19 -0.05 -16.02 -15.58
CA GLU A 19 -1.06 -15.95 -16.64
C GLU A 19 -1.05 -14.59 -17.35
N ILE A 20 -0.95 -13.51 -16.60
CA ILE A 20 -0.82 -12.17 -17.16
C ILE A 20 0.45 -12.07 -18.01
N SER A 21 1.55 -12.66 -17.53
CA SER A 21 2.83 -12.65 -18.26
C SER A 21 2.73 -13.34 -19.62
N LYS A 22 1.90 -14.39 -19.73
CA LYS A 22 1.69 -15.06 -21.01
C LYS A 22 0.97 -14.18 -22.02
N LEU A 23 0.03 -13.36 -21.54
CA LEU A 23 -0.80 -12.51 -22.40
C LEU A 23 -0.16 -11.13 -22.62
N SER A 24 0.58 -10.62 -21.66
CA SER A 24 1.21 -9.31 -21.72
C SER A 24 2.60 -9.36 -21.05
N PRO A 25 3.57 -9.99 -21.71
CA PRO A 25 4.88 -10.21 -21.11
C PRO A 25 5.63 -8.91 -20.78
N ASP A 26 5.46 -7.87 -21.58
CA ASP A 26 6.13 -6.59 -21.36
C ASP A 26 5.60 -5.88 -20.11
N THR A 27 4.33 -6.03 -19.80
CA THR A 27 3.74 -5.47 -18.57
C THR A 27 4.40 -6.07 -17.32
N VAL A 28 4.53 -7.37 -17.29
CA VAL A 28 5.11 -8.07 -16.13
C VAL A 28 6.63 -7.82 -16.06
N ARG A 29 7.31 -7.79 -17.21
CA ARG A 29 8.75 -7.43 -17.24
C ARG A 29 8.98 -6.01 -16.73
N GLY A 30 8.15 -5.06 -17.15
CA GLY A 30 8.23 -3.67 -16.69
C GLY A 30 8.03 -3.56 -15.19
N TYR A 31 7.04 -4.26 -14.66
CA TYR A 31 6.82 -4.32 -13.22
C TYR A 31 8.01 -4.95 -12.48
N ALA A 32 8.53 -6.06 -12.96
CA ALA A 32 9.67 -6.73 -12.34
C ALA A 32 10.90 -5.82 -12.34
N GLN A 33 11.14 -5.08 -13.40
CA GLN A 33 12.24 -4.13 -13.50
C GLN A 33 12.06 -2.98 -12.51
N LEU A 34 10.86 -2.45 -12.39
CA LEU A 34 10.53 -1.40 -11.42
C LEU A 34 10.76 -1.88 -9.99
N SER A 35 10.28 -3.08 -9.67
CA SER A 35 10.45 -3.67 -8.34
C SER A 35 11.94 -3.89 -8.01
N ALA A 36 12.72 -4.40 -8.96
CA ALA A 36 14.15 -4.66 -8.78
C ALA A 36 14.97 -3.38 -8.62
N ALA A 37 14.50 -2.24 -9.13
CA ALA A 37 15.20 -0.98 -9.04
C ALA A 37 15.44 -0.53 -7.60
N ASN A 38 14.54 -0.91 -6.69
CA ASN A 38 14.64 -0.51 -5.28
C ASN A 38 15.88 -1.06 -4.58
N ALA A 39 16.38 -2.22 -5.02
CA ALA A 39 17.58 -2.83 -4.43
C ALA A 39 18.89 -2.19 -4.92
N LYS A 40 18.83 -1.38 -5.97
CA LYS A 40 20.03 -0.81 -6.60
C LYS A 40 20.57 0.43 -5.92
N THR A 41 19.74 1.13 -5.12
CA THR A 41 20.12 2.39 -4.47
C THR A 41 20.82 2.19 -3.13
N THR A 42 20.57 1.10 -2.42
CA THR A 42 21.29 0.63 -1.22
C THR A 42 21.34 1.60 -0.02
N HIS A 43 20.51 2.63 0.03
CA HIS A 43 20.41 3.50 1.21
C HIS A 43 19.75 2.81 2.40
N PHE A 44 18.80 1.91 2.12
CA PHE A 44 18.13 1.10 3.12
C PHE A 44 18.38 -0.38 2.84
N ASP A 45 18.44 -1.17 3.88
CA ASP A 45 18.58 -2.61 3.72
C ASP A 45 17.25 -3.27 3.30
N ALA A 46 17.32 -4.56 2.96
CA ALA A 46 16.15 -5.29 2.50
C ALA A 46 15.01 -5.30 3.53
N LYS A 47 15.35 -5.42 4.82
CA LYS A 47 14.35 -5.43 5.88
C LYS A 47 13.56 -4.13 5.92
N ILE A 48 14.24 -3.00 5.87
CA ILE A 48 13.58 -1.68 5.90
C ILE A 48 12.72 -1.50 4.65
N ARG A 49 13.23 -1.89 3.47
CA ARG A 49 12.44 -1.82 2.24
C ARG A 49 11.15 -2.64 2.34
N GLU A 50 11.22 -3.83 2.91
CA GLU A 50 10.03 -4.68 3.07
C GLU A 50 9.05 -4.12 4.10
N LEU A 51 9.53 -3.50 5.17
CA LEU A 51 8.68 -2.82 6.14
C LEU A 51 7.96 -1.63 5.50
N MET A 52 8.65 -0.86 4.66
CA MET A 52 8.03 0.22 3.87
C MET A 52 6.96 -0.33 2.93
N ALA A 53 7.26 -1.43 2.24
CA ALA A 53 6.30 -2.08 1.34
C ALA A 53 5.04 -2.50 2.08
N LEU A 54 5.18 -3.04 3.28
CA LEU A 54 4.04 -3.45 4.10
C LEU A 54 3.21 -2.27 4.59
N ALA A 55 3.85 -1.16 4.95
CA ALA A 55 3.14 0.07 5.31
C ALA A 55 2.27 0.57 4.15
N VAL A 56 2.79 0.51 2.92
CA VAL A 56 2.03 0.86 1.72
C VAL A 56 0.94 -0.18 1.44
N ALA A 57 1.27 -1.46 1.58
CA ALA A 57 0.34 -2.57 1.30
C ALA A 57 -0.93 -2.49 2.15
N ILE A 58 -0.81 -2.21 3.45
CA ILE A 58 -1.99 -2.07 4.32
C ILE A 58 -2.80 -0.82 3.99
N SER A 59 -2.12 0.24 3.58
CA SER A 59 -2.79 1.48 3.18
C SER A 59 -3.63 1.30 1.92
N LEU A 60 -3.15 0.46 1.00
CA LEU A 60 -3.86 0.08 -0.23
C LEU A 60 -4.80 -1.10 -0.04
N ARG A 61 -4.78 -1.76 1.11
CA ARG A 61 -5.55 -2.99 1.41
C ARG A 61 -5.30 -4.08 0.37
N CYS A 62 -4.02 -4.33 0.10
CA CYS A 62 -3.59 -5.29 -0.91
C CYS A 62 -3.16 -6.61 -0.25
N ASP A 63 -4.06 -7.60 -0.22
CA ASP A 63 -3.77 -8.91 0.39
C ASP A 63 -2.58 -9.61 -0.29
N GLY A 64 -2.49 -9.53 -1.61
CA GLY A 64 -1.37 -10.11 -2.36
C GLY A 64 -0.04 -9.47 -1.98
N CYS A 65 -0.02 -8.16 -1.83
CA CYS A 65 1.17 -7.42 -1.39
C CYS A 65 1.57 -7.82 0.03
N ILE A 66 0.58 -7.95 0.92
CA ILE A 66 0.82 -8.40 2.30
C ILE A 66 1.45 -9.80 2.28
N ALA A 67 0.87 -10.73 1.54
CA ALA A 67 1.36 -12.11 1.48
C ALA A 67 2.79 -12.19 0.97
N VAL A 68 3.12 -11.45 -0.08
CA VAL A 68 4.47 -11.45 -0.68
C VAL A 68 5.47 -10.75 0.24
N HIS A 69 5.15 -9.55 0.71
CA HIS A 69 6.11 -8.74 1.46
C HIS A 69 6.29 -9.20 2.90
N THR A 70 5.30 -9.86 3.54
CA THR A 70 5.54 -10.50 4.83
C THR A 70 6.51 -11.66 4.72
N ALA A 71 6.41 -12.45 3.65
CA ALA A 71 7.36 -13.52 3.42
C ALA A 71 8.78 -12.98 3.24
N GLU A 72 8.94 -11.91 2.47
CA GLU A 72 10.24 -11.29 2.23
C GLU A 72 10.77 -10.58 3.49
N ALA A 73 9.91 -9.91 4.26
CA ALA A 73 10.28 -9.28 5.51
C ALA A 73 10.80 -10.30 6.53
N LYS A 74 10.11 -11.43 6.63
CA LYS A 74 10.52 -12.51 7.52
C LYS A 74 11.87 -13.10 7.10
N LYS A 75 12.06 -13.29 5.81
CA LYS A 75 13.33 -13.75 5.23
C LYS A 75 14.45 -12.76 5.51
N ALA A 76 14.16 -11.46 5.50
CA ALA A 76 15.12 -10.40 5.80
C ALA A 76 15.37 -10.19 7.30
N GLY A 77 14.72 -10.98 8.17
CA GLY A 77 14.94 -10.95 9.61
C GLY A 77 14.08 -9.94 10.38
N ALA A 78 13.00 -9.47 9.80
CA ALA A 78 12.10 -8.56 10.51
C ALA A 78 11.45 -9.26 11.70
N THR A 79 11.39 -8.56 12.83
CA THR A 79 10.72 -9.02 14.04
C THR A 79 9.28 -8.52 14.08
N GLU A 80 8.45 -9.17 14.89
CA GLU A 80 7.08 -8.70 15.14
C GLU A 80 7.04 -7.29 15.72
N GLY A 81 8.02 -6.94 16.57
CA GLY A 81 8.14 -5.59 17.13
C GLY A 81 8.42 -4.54 16.06
N GLU A 82 9.36 -4.82 15.16
CA GLU A 82 9.65 -3.95 14.04
C GLU A 82 8.46 -3.81 13.10
N LEU A 83 7.78 -4.91 12.85
CA LEU A 83 6.56 -4.91 12.03
C LEU A 83 5.48 -4.04 12.66
N ALA A 84 5.22 -4.21 13.97
CA ALA A 84 4.22 -3.43 14.69
C ALA A 84 4.53 -1.93 14.64
N GLU A 85 5.81 -1.56 14.78
CA GLU A 85 6.22 -0.15 14.73
C GLU A 85 6.01 0.44 13.33
N ALA A 86 6.43 -0.26 12.29
CA ALA A 86 6.24 0.20 10.91
C ALA A 86 4.75 0.35 10.55
N LEU A 87 3.93 -0.62 10.94
CA LEU A 87 2.49 -0.56 10.71
C LEU A 87 1.82 0.53 11.55
N GLY A 88 2.32 0.79 12.77
CA GLY A 88 1.85 1.88 13.61
C GLY A 88 2.04 3.24 12.94
N VAL A 89 3.18 3.45 12.27
CA VAL A 89 3.42 4.66 11.48
C VAL A 89 2.40 4.77 10.35
N ALA A 90 2.18 3.68 9.62
CA ALA A 90 1.20 3.67 8.53
C ALA A 90 -0.22 3.98 9.03
N ILE A 91 -0.61 3.41 10.17
CA ILE A 91 -1.93 3.64 10.77
C ILE A 91 -2.08 5.12 11.15
N SER A 92 -1.08 5.70 11.80
CA SER A 92 -1.14 7.10 12.23
C SER A 92 -1.17 8.06 11.04
N VAL A 93 -0.40 7.78 9.99
CA VAL A 93 -0.42 8.60 8.76
C VAL A 93 -1.76 8.48 8.04
N ASN A 94 -2.33 7.28 7.96
CA ASN A 94 -3.66 7.07 7.38
C ASN A 94 -4.74 7.81 8.16
N ALA A 95 -4.68 7.75 9.49
CA ALA A 95 -5.61 8.50 10.35
C ALA A 95 -5.42 10.02 10.17
N GLY A 96 -4.18 10.48 10.11
CA GLY A 96 -3.85 11.88 9.86
C GLY A 96 -4.35 12.35 8.51
N ALA A 97 -4.20 11.51 7.47
CA ALA A 97 -4.72 11.82 6.14
C ALA A 97 -6.24 11.99 6.16
N ALA A 98 -6.95 11.13 6.87
CA ALA A 98 -8.39 11.27 7.02
C ALA A 98 -8.77 12.53 7.78
N LEU A 99 -8.05 12.84 8.87
CA LEU A 99 -8.29 14.04 9.67
C LEU A 99 -8.07 15.31 8.84
N VAL A 100 -6.96 15.38 8.13
CA VAL A 100 -6.65 16.55 7.26
C VAL A 100 -7.71 16.69 6.16
N TYR A 101 -8.06 15.60 5.52
CA TYR A 101 -9.03 15.62 4.43
C TYR A 101 -10.44 15.94 4.93
N ALA A 102 -10.77 15.59 6.18
CA ALA A 102 -12.04 15.92 6.82
C ALA A 102 -12.28 17.44 6.89
N THR A 103 -11.23 18.24 6.91
CA THR A 103 -11.38 19.71 6.92
C THR A 103 -12.11 20.21 5.69
N ARG A 104 -12.02 19.49 4.57
CA ARG A 104 -12.75 19.83 3.35
C ARG A 104 -14.27 19.72 3.54
N THR A 105 -14.73 18.84 4.39
CA THR A 105 -16.14 18.70 4.73
C THR A 105 -16.66 19.95 5.45
N PHE A 106 -15.88 20.48 6.39
CA PHE A 106 -16.24 21.72 7.08
C PHE A 106 -16.23 22.91 6.15
N ASP A 107 -15.24 22.96 5.25
CA ASP A 107 -15.18 24.00 4.22
C ASP A 107 -16.41 23.96 3.32
N SER A 108 -16.77 22.79 2.84
CA SER A 108 -17.95 22.58 2.00
C SER A 108 -19.25 22.96 2.75
N PHE A 109 -19.37 22.51 4.00
CA PHE A 109 -20.55 22.77 4.81
C PHE A 109 -20.75 24.26 5.05
N LYS A 110 -19.69 24.99 5.34
CA LYS A 110 -19.74 26.45 5.52
C LYS A 110 -20.12 27.17 4.23
N ALA A 111 -19.57 26.72 3.10
CA ALA A 111 -19.90 27.29 1.80
C ALA A 111 -21.38 27.13 1.43
N MET A 112 -21.96 25.97 1.80
CA MET A 112 -23.40 25.71 1.55
C MET A 112 -24.32 26.48 2.50
N GLY A 113 -23.81 26.92 3.64
CA GLY A 113 -24.54 27.80 4.58
C GLY A 113 -24.55 29.26 4.17
N GLU A 114 -23.71 29.65 3.22
CA GLU A 114 -23.69 31.00 2.69
C GLU A 114 -24.90 31.26 1.80
N LYS A 115 -25.28 32.55 1.68
CA LYS A 115 -26.38 32.93 0.81
C LYS A 115 -26.06 32.50 -0.62
N ALA A 116 -26.99 31.79 -1.25
CA ALA A 116 -26.81 31.34 -2.62
C ALA A 116 -26.57 32.56 -3.54
N PRO A 117 -25.69 32.41 -4.56
CA PRO A 117 -25.51 33.45 -5.56
C PRO A 117 -26.85 33.80 -6.23
N GLU A 118 -27.03 35.06 -6.61
CA GLU A 118 -28.20 35.46 -7.40
C GLU A 118 -28.19 34.74 -8.76
N ALA A 119 -29.38 34.62 -9.36
CA ALA A 119 -29.52 34.02 -10.69
C ALA A 119 -28.59 34.72 -11.69
N GLY A 120 -27.74 33.93 -12.39
CA GLY A 120 -26.75 34.45 -13.33
C GLY A 120 -25.35 34.62 -12.78
N GLN A 121 -25.14 34.38 -11.49
CA GLN A 121 -23.83 34.28 -10.85
C GLN A 121 -23.47 32.79 -10.65
N SER A 122 -22.40 32.36 -11.23
CA SER A 122 -21.98 30.94 -11.14
C SER A 122 -20.51 30.81 -10.83
#